data_aac7faf708106a855e30337bdb9e5018
#
_entry.id   aac7faf708106a855e30337bdb9e5018
#
_cell.length_a   1.000
_cell.length_b   1.000
_cell.length_c   1.000
_cell.angle_alpha   90.00
_cell.angle_beta   90.00
_cell.angle_gamma   90.00
#
_symmetry.space_group_name_H-M   'P 1'
#
loop_
_entity.id
_entity.type
_entity.pdbx_description
1 polymer ?
#
loop_
_entity_poly.entity_id
_entity_poly.type
_entity_poly.pdbx_seq_one_letter_code
_entity_poly.pdbx_strand_id
1 'polypeptide(L)'
;MSSADNDQTTTVASAANDSIEEAIMYAKRYLEDLLSFFGLNTDVYATTEDQEVIELNVPSTHLNGFLIGQRGDTLRAVQFILSTALKNQNYSHTRVNVDVAGYKKQHNERVAKQAEEWFAQVRDSGQPKDLAPMSPSDRRVVHKAAEDYGLTTESVGEGRDRHIVIKPVTEPAEAEAQSPAEDK
;
A
#
# COMPACT_ATOMS: atom_id res chain seq x y z
N MET A 1 43.37 -16.42 49.85
CA MET A 1 43.32 -15.09 49.18
C MET A 1 42.73 -15.32 47.83
N SER A 2 41.46 -15.11 47.76
CA SER A 2 40.65 -15.45 46.58
C SER A 2 40.07 -14.14 46.05
N SER A 3 40.51 -13.76 44.86
CA SER A 3 39.99 -12.59 44.15
C SER A 3 38.79 -13.06 43.35
N ALA A 4 37.61 -12.56 43.69
CA ALA A 4 36.41 -12.73 42.91
C ALA A 4 36.37 -11.62 41.86
N ASP A 5 36.57 -12.00 40.61
CA ASP A 5 36.26 -11.16 39.45
C ASP A 5 34.74 -11.08 39.32
N ASN A 6 34.23 -9.89 39.56
CA ASN A 6 32.82 -9.56 39.34
C ASN A 6 32.65 -9.04 37.90
N ASP A 7 32.45 -9.96 36.98
CA ASP A 7 32.08 -9.64 35.61
C ASP A 7 30.60 -9.21 35.58
N GLN A 8 30.37 -7.92 35.78
CA GLN A 8 29.10 -7.30 35.55
C GLN A 8 28.95 -7.05 34.05
N THR A 9 28.48 -8.07 33.34
CA THR A 9 27.95 -7.90 32.00
C THR A 9 26.72 -6.98 32.06
N THR A 10 26.96 -5.69 31.84
CA THR A 10 25.91 -4.69 31.73
C THR A 10 25.13 -5.00 30.45
N THR A 11 24.09 -5.79 30.57
CA THR A 11 23.07 -5.94 29.55
C THR A 11 22.34 -4.61 29.48
N VAL A 12 22.76 -3.73 28.55
CA VAL A 12 21.98 -2.54 28.18
C VAL A 12 20.77 -3.07 27.45
N ALA A 13 19.70 -3.37 28.16
CA ALA A 13 18.39 -3.52 27.58
C ALA A 13 18.07 -2.16 26.94
N SER A 14 18.14 -2.12 25.60
CA SER A 14 17.66 -0.99 24.83
C SER A 14 16.18 -0.84 25.15
N ALA A 15 15.84 0.15 25.98
CA ALA A 15 14.45 0.51 26.21
C ALA A 15 13.85 0.85 24.83
N ALA A 16 12.78 0.17 24.46
CA ALA A 16 12.04 0.51 23.26
C ALA A 16 11.54 1.96 23.42
N ASN A 17 11.70 2.78 22.40
CA ASN A 17 11.10 4.11 22.36
C ASN A 17 9.59 3.92 22.10
N ASP A 18 8.81 3.91 23.17
CA ASP A 18 7.39 3.58 23.13
C ASP A 18 6.48 4.79 22.84
N SER A 19 7.03 6.01 22.83
CA SER A 19 6.24 7.21 22.53
C SER A 19 6.01 7.36 21.03
N ILE A 20 4.74 7.37 20.63
CA ILE A 20 4.37 7.64 19.23
C ILE A 20 4.76 9.06 18.80
N GLU A 21 4.74 10.02 19.72
CA GLU A 21 5.15 11.41 19.45
C GLU A 21 6.63 11.48 19.06
N GLU A 22 7.50 10.73 19.74
CA GLU A 22 8.92 10.65 19.40
C GLU A 22 9.15 9.99 18.05
N ALA A 23 8.41 8.93 17.75
CA ALA A 23 8.44 8.26 16.45
C ALA A 23 7.97 9.20 15.32
N ILE A 24 6.92 9.98 15.55
CA ILE A 24 6.41 10.99 14.61
C ILE A 24 7.47 12.07 14.36
N MET A 25 8.05 12.63 15.42
CA MET A 25 9.09 13.67 15.29
C MET A 25 10.33 13.14 14.55
N TYR A 26 10.75 11.92 14.86
CA TYR A 26 11.86 11.28 14.17
C TYR A 26 11.55 11.05 12.68
N ALA A 27 10.41 10.47 12.37
CA ALA A 27 10.00 10.18 10.98
C ALA A 27 9.86 11.46 10.15
N LYS A 28 9.24 12.51 10.74
CA LYS A 28 9.12 13.84 10.11
C LYS A 28 10.49 14.41 9.76
N ARG A 29 11.38 14.52 10.76
CA ARG A 29 12.72 15.06 10.56
C ARG A 29 13.53 14.26 9.55
N TYR A 30 13.47 12.94 9.62
CA TYR A 30 14.16 12.07 8.69
C TYR A 30 13.69 12.30 7.25
N LEU A 31 12.37 12.48 7.05
CA LEU A 31 11.82 12.78 5.73
C LEU A 31 12.24 14.18 5.25
N GLU A 32 12.21 15.20 6.09
CA GLU A 32 12.66 16.55 5.76
C GLU A 32 14.15 16.58 5.37
N ASP A 33 15.00 15.89 6.14
CA ASP A 33 16.42 15.72 5.83
C ASP A 33 16.60 15.01 4.48
N LEU A 34 15.85 13.93 4.22
CA LEU A 34 15.89 13.21 2.94
C LEU A 34 15.47 14.12 1.78
N LEU A 35 14.41 14.90 1.93
CA LEU A 35 13.95 15.83 0.91
C LEU A 35 14.96 16.95 0.64
N SER A 36 15.70 17.39 1.66
CA SER A 36 16.74 18.41 1.53
C SER A 36 17.88 17.98 0.61
N PHE A 37 18.24 16.69 0.55
CA PHE A 37 19.22 16.16 -0.38
C PHE A 37 18.79 16.29 -1.86
N PHE A 38 17.48 16.36 -2.10
CA PHE A 38 16.92 16.64 -3.43
C PHE A 38 16.71 18.13 -3.70
N GLY A 39 17.21 19.00 -2.81
CA GLY A 39 17.04 20.44 -2.91
C GLY A 39 15.65 20.93 -2.52
N LEU A 40 14.86 20.14 -1.82
CA LEU A 40 13.56 20.50 -1.28
C LEU A 40 13.66 20.85 0.19
N ASN A 41 13.48 22.15 0.49
CA ASN A 41 13.30 22.64 1.86
C ASN A 41 11.81 22.91 2.06
N THR A 42 11.07 21.90 2.45
CA THR A 42 9.63 22.00 2.70
C THR A 42 9.28 21.38 4.05
N ASP A 43 8.33 21.97 4.74
CA ASP A 43 7.80 21.43 5.97
C ASP A 43 6.93 20.21 5.67
N VAL A 44 7.16 19.11 6.40
CA VAL A 44 6.33 17.92 6.36
C VAL A 44 5.28 17.99 7.45
N TYR A 45 4.03 17.77 7.12
CA TYR A 45 2.95 17.68 8.11
C TYR A 45 2.82 16.24 8.58
N ALA A 46 2.97 16.04 9.89
CA ALA A 46 2.89 14.72 10.50
C ALA A 46 1.66 14.64 11.40
N THR A 47 0.85 13.58 11.23
CA THR A 47 -0.35 13.31 12.02
C THR A 47 -0.46 11.81 12.31
N THR A 48 -1.37 11.43 13.19
CA THR A 48 -1.80 10.06 13.40
C THR A 48 -3.28 10.08 13.73
N GLU A 49 -4.07 9.17 13.15
CA GLU A 49 -5.51 9.08 13.42
C GLU A 49 -5.80 8.02 14.49
N ASP A 50 -5.10 6.90 14.46
CA ASP A 50 -5.35 5.70 15.28
C ASP A 50 -4.22 5.36 16.26
N GLN A 51 -3.20 6.23 16.38
CA GLN A 51 -1.98 5.99 17.16
C GLN A 51 -1.18 4.75 16.72
N GLU A 52 -1.49 4.15 15.58
CA GLU A 52 -0.76 3.01 15.03
C GLU A 52 0.05 3.37 13.78
N VAL A 53 -0.48 4.29 12.96
CA VAL A 53 0.12 4.70 11.69
C VAL A 53 0.54 6.16 11.74
N ILE A 54 1.79 6.41 11.39
CA ILE A 54 2.34 7.76 11.25
C ILE A 54 2.03 8.25 9.83
N GLU A 55 1.20 9.28 9.73
CA GLU A 55 0.83 9.91 8.47
C GLU A 55 1.74 11.12 8.20
N LEU A 56 2.52 11.07 7.12
CA LEU A 56 3.41 12.15 6.69
C LEU A 56 2.94 12.72 5.37
N ASN A 57 2.57 14.00 5.39
CA ASN A 57 2.05 14.71 4.23
C ASN A 57 3.07 15.74 3.74
N VAL A 58 3.57 15.55 2.53
CA VAL A 58 4.45 16.49 1.84
C VAL A 58 3.59 17.42 1.00
N PRO A 59 3.69 18.76 1.20
CA PRO A 59 2.95 19.72 0.37
C PRO A 59 3.32 19.62 -1.11
N SER A 60 2.51 20.24 -1.97
CA SER A 60 2.82 20.30 -3.39
C SER A 60 4.12 21.06 -3.66
N THR A 61 5.01 20.45 -4.42
CA THR A 61 6.30 21.01 -4.82
C THR A 61 6.53 20.83 -6.32
N HIS A 62 7.56 21.47 -6.86
CA HIS A 62 7.96 21.27 -8.27
C HIS A 62 8.53 19.87 -8.55
N LEU A 63 8.85 19.08 -7.52
CA LEU A 63 9.35 17.71 -7.64
C LEU A 63 8.32 16.62 -7.34
N ASN A 64 7.02 16.94 -7.29
CA ASN A 64 5.97 15.95 -7.01
C ASN A 64 6.11 14.69 -7.89
N GLY A 65 6.34 14.87 -9.20
CA GLY A 65 6.50 13.75 -10.13
C GLY A 65 7.68 12.84 -9.79
N PHE A 66 8.79 13.43 -9.34
CA PHE A 66 9.97 12.71 -8.89
C PHE A 66 9.73 11.96 -7.57
N LEU A 67 9.12 12.64 -6.59
CA LEU A 67 8.82 12.04 -5.27
C LEU A 67 7.79 10.93 -5.35
N ILE A 68 6.84 11.03 -6.26
CA ILE A 68 5.85 10.00 -6.51
C ILE A 68 6.47 8.84 -7.30
N GLY A 69 7.18 9.17 -8.37
CA GLY A 69 7.78 8.21 -9.28
C GLY A 69 6.76 7.49 -10.17
N GLN A 70 7.25 6.55 -10.97
CA GLN A 70 6.39 5.78 -11.84
C GLN A 70 5.45 4.88 -11.01
N ARG A 71 4.14 5.03 -11.18
CA ARG A 71 3.11 4.26 -10.43
C ARG A 71 3.27 4.33 -8.90
N GLY A 72 3.86 5.40 -8.35
CA GLY A 72 4.11 5.55 -6.93
C GLY A 72 5.30 4.75 -6.39
N ASP A 73 6.21 4.28 -7.24
CA ASP A 73 7.35 3.45 -6.83
C ASP A 73 8.32 4.19 -5.91
N THR A 74 8.66 5.44 -6.23
CA THR A 74 9.53 6.27 -5.38
C THR A 74 8.89 6.52 -4.03
N LEU A 75 7.60 6.86 -4.03
CA LEU A 75 6.84 7.09 -2.80
C LEU A 75 6.85 5.86 -1.88
N ARG A 76 6.67 4.66 -2.45
CA ARG A 76 6.76 3.40 -1.70
C ARG A 76 8.17 3.13 -1.17
N ALA A 77 9.20 3.45 -1.95
CA ALA A 77 10.58 3.31 -1.50
C ALA A 77 10.90 4.25 -0.33
N VAL A 78 10.48 5.50 -0.39
CA VAL A 78 10.61 6.47 0.71
C VAL A 78 9.89 5.97 1.97
N GLN A 79 8.67 5.48 1.83
CA GLN A 79 7.90 4.92 2.94
C GLN A 79 8.59 3.70 3.57
N PHE A 80 9.18 2.83 2.75
CA PHE A 80 9.95 1.67 3.22
C PHE A 80 11.21 2.09 3.99
N ILE A 81 11.95 3.09 3.49
CA ILE A 81 13.14 3.64 4.15
C ILE A 81 12.79 4.20 5.52
N LEU A 82 11.72 4.99 5.63
CA LEU A 82 11.24 5.55 6.90
C LEU A 82 10.85 4.47 7.90
N SER A 83 10.07 3.47 7.47
CA SER A 83 9.70 2.35 8.33
C SER A 83 10.93 1.56 8.81
N THR A 84 11.93 1.41 7.96
CA THR A 84 13.19 0.74 8.31
C THR A 84 14.03 1.58 9.28
N ALA A 85 14.09 2.90 9.07
CA ALA A 85 14.79 3.82 9.97
C ALA A 85 14.20 3.79 11.37
N LEU A 86 12.87 3.82 11.50
CA LEU A 86 12.18 3.69 12.79
C LEU A 86 12.49 2.35 13.48
N LYS A 87 12.47 1.25 12.74
CA LYS A 87 12.83 -0.08 13.27
C LYS A 87 14.27 -0.12 13.80
N ASN A 88 15.20 0.46 13.05
CA ASN A 88 16.63 0.51 13.46
C ASN A 88 16.86 1.36 14.70
N GLN A 89 15.97 2.30 15.00
CA GLN A 89 15.98 3.09 16.23
C GLN A 89 15.17 2.45 17.36
N ASN A 90 14.68 1.23 17.17
CA ASN A 90 13.86 0.48 18.12
C ASN A 90 12.55 1.18 18.54
N TYR A 91 11.96 1.98 17.65
CA TYR A 91 10.61 2.48 17.87
C TYR A 91 9.58 1.35 17.74
N SER A 92 8.58 1.32 18.63
CA SER A 92 7.46 0.37 18.56
C SER A 92 6.53 0.72 17.39
N HIS A 93 6.35 2.02 17.13
CA HIS A 93 5.52 2.54 16.04
C HIS A 93 6.35 2.70 14.76
N THR A 94 6.26 1.72 13.86
CA THR A 94 7.07 1.66 12.62
C THR A 94 6.26 1.71 11.34
N ARG A 95 4.92 1.79 11.46
CA ARG A 95 4.03 1.89 10.30
C ARG A 95 3.93 3.34 9.88
N VAL A 96 4.44 3.63 8.69
CA VAL A 96 4.45 4.97 8.11
C VAL A 96 3.65 4.98 6.82
N ASN A 97 2.85 6.01 6.64
CA ASN A 97 2.18 6.33 5.40
C ASN A 97 2.67 7.69 4.92
N VAL A 98 3.20 7.78 3.72
CA VAL A 98 3.66 9.03 3.11
C VAL A 98 2.71 9.39 1.98
N ASP A 99 2.25 10.62 1.93
CA ASP A 99 1.52 11.18 0.80
C ASP A 99 2.19 12.45 0.29
N VAL A 100 2.10 12.69 -1.00
CA VAL A 100 2.65 13.87 -1.67
C VAL A 100 1.51 14.58 -2.39
N ALA A 101 1.17 15.78 -1.94
CA ALA A 101 0.17 16.64 -2.56
C ALA A 101 -1.21 15.97 -2.76
N GLY A 102 -1.62 15.07 -1.88
CA GLY A 102 -2.88 14.34 -2.01
C GLY A 102 -2.89 13.31 -3.16
N TYR A 103 -1.71 12.87 -3.59
CA TYR A 103 -1.56 11.96 -4.74
C TYR A 103 -2.37 10.69 -4.58
N LYS A 104 -2.34 10.04 -3.41
CA LYS A 104 -3.01 8.75 -3.20
C LYS A 104 -4.51 8.83 -3.49
N LYS A 105 -5.17 9.86 -2.98
CA LYS A 105 -6.61 10.08 -3.21
C LYS A 105 -6.90 10.30 -4.69
N GLN A 106 -6.20 11.25 -5.32
CA GLN A 106 -6.38 11.57 -6.73
C GLN A 106 -6.06 10.39 -7.66
N HIS A 107 -5.05 9.58 -7.31
CA HIS A 107 -4.69 8.38 -8.06
C HIS A 107 -5.78 7.32 -7.96
N ASN A 108 -6.27 7.04 -6.75
CA ASN A 108 -7.34 6.07 -6.54
C ASN A 108 -8.63 6.45 -7.26
N GLU A 109 -9.00 7.73 -7.22
CA GLU A 109 -10.17 8.25 -7.96
C GLU A 109 -10.02 8.06 -9.48
N ARG A 110 -8.82 8.32 -10.03
CA ARG A 110 -8.54 8.08 -11.46
C ARG A 110 -8.61 6.60 -11.82
N VAL A 111 -8.05 5.72 -10.99
CA VAL A 111 -8.09 4.27 -11.21
C VAL A 111 -9.53 3.77 -11.13
N ALA A 112 -10.31 4.21 -10.15
CA ALA A 112 -11.71 3.84 -10.01
C ALA A 112 -12.53 4.28 -11.24
N LYS A 113 -12.37 5.53 -11.69
CA LYS A 113 -13.04 6.04 -12.88
C LYS A 113 -12.66 5.27 -14.15
N GLN A 114 -11.39 4.91 -14.29
CA GLN A 114 -10.95 4.09 -15.43
C GLN A 114 -11.50 2.67 -15.35
N ALA A 115 -11.66 2.13 -14.15
CA ALA A 115 -12.27 0.82 -13.95
C ALA A 115 -13.73 0.77 -14.39
N GLU A 116 -14.49 1.85 -14.22
CA GLU A 116 -15.89 1.95 -14.71
C GLU A 116 -15.98 1.71 -16.22
N GLU A 117 -15.04 2.24 -17.00
CA GLU A 117 -14.98 2.02 -18.45
C GLU A 117 -14.70 0.54 -18.78
N TRP A 118 -13.82 -0.12 -18.02
CA TRP A 118 -13.55 -1.54 -18.19
C TRP A 118 -14.74 -2.41 -17.80
N PHE A 119 -15.44 -2.04 -16.73
CA PHE A 119 -16.65 -2.74 -16.28
C PHE A 119 -17.77 -2.66 -17.32
N ALA A 120 -17.99 -1.47 -17.94
CA ALA A 120 -18.94 -1.31 -19.02
C ALA A 120 -18.59 -2.23 -20.18
N GLN A 121 -17.32 -2.28 -20.61
CA GLN A 121 -16.86 -3.16 -21.68
C GLN A 121 -17.12 -4.65 -21.41
N VAL A 122 -16.85 -5.12 -20.18
CA VAL A 122 -17.08 -6.52 -19.79
C VAL A 122 -18.57 -6.84 -19.77
N ARG A 123 -19.38 -5.94 -19.25
CA ARG A 123 -20.84 -6.11 -19.18
C ARG A 123 -21.47 -6.14 -20.58
N ASP A 124 -21.02 -5.23 -21.48
CA ASP A 124 -21.58 -5.12 -22.83
C ASP A 124 -21.13 -6.27 -23.73
N SER A 125 -19.89 -6.76 -23.58
CA SER A 125 -19.34 -7.85 -24.38
C SER A 125 -19.67 -9.24 -23.81
N GLY A 126 -19.95 -9.36 -22.53
CA GLY A 126 -20.09 -10.64 -21.85
C GLY A 126 -18.79 -11.46 -21.77
N GLN A 127 -17.64 -10.86 -22.13
CA GLN A 127 -16.34 -11.54 -22.17
C GLN A 127 -15.42 -11.05 -21.03
N PRO A 128 -14.61 -11.94 -20.46
CA PRO A 128 -13.58 -11.55 -19.51
C PRO A 128 -12.59 -10.55 -20.12
N LYS A 129 -12.04 -9.67 -19.29
CA LYS A 129 -11.05 -8.68 -19.71
C LYS A 129 -9.83 -8.73 -18.80
N ASP A 130 -8.67 -8.97 -19.42
CA ASP A 130 -7.36 -8.86 -18.77
C ASP A 130 -6.92 -7.39 -18.76
N LEU A 131 -6.53 -6.88 -17.59
CA LEU A 131 -6.00 -5.54 -17.45
C LEU A 131 -4.47 -5.55 -17.52
N ALA A 132 -3.88 -4.38 -17.76
CA ALA A 132 -2.43 -4.24 -17.68
C ALA A 132 -1.93 -4.48 -16.23
N PRO A 133 -0.68 -4.95 -16.07
CA PRO A 133 -0.06 -5.09 -14.75
C PRO A 133 -0.13 -3.81 -13.94
N MET A 134 -0.50 -3.93 -12.67
CA MET A 134 -0.72 -2.78 -11.78
C MET A 134 -0.28 -3.06 -10.35
N SER A 135 -0.12 -1.97 -9.58
CA SER A 135 0.30 -2.06 -8.18
C SER A 135 -0.73 -2.81 -7.30
N PRO A 136 -0.31 -3.39 -6.17
CA PRO A 136 -1.25 -3.99 -5.22
C PRO A 136 -2.34 -3.04 -4.72
N SER A 137 -2.02 -1.74 -4.61
CA SER A 137 -2.97 -0.70 -4.25
C SER A 137 -4.05 -0.54 -5.32
N ASP A 138 -3.64 -0.41 -6.60
CA ASP A 138 -4.56 -0.22 -7.71
C ASP A 138 -5.47 -1.44 -7.88
N ARG A 139 -4.92 -2.64 -7.70
CA ARG A 139 -5.71 -3.88 -7.74
C ARG A 139 -6.82 -3.90 -6.69
N ARG A 140 -6.55 -3.39 -5.47
CA ARG A 140 -7.59 -3.27 -4.42
C ARG A 140 -8.66 -2.25 -4.80
N VAL A 141 -8.28 -1.13 -5.42
CA VAL A 141 -9.23 -0.13 -5.90
C VAL A 141 -10.16 -0.73 -6.95
N VAL A 142 -9.62 -1.47 -7.93
CA VAL A 142 -10.41 -2.14 -8.96
C VAL A 142 -11.32 -3.21 -8.36
N HIS A 143 -10.82 -4.04 -7.44
CA HIS A 143 -11.64 -5.04 -6.76
C HIS A 143 -12.83 -4.41 -6.03
N LYS A 144 -12.56 -3.38 -5.24
CA LYS A 144 -13.62 -2.69 -4.49
C LYS A 144 -14.65 -2.05 -5.42
N ALA A 145 -14.19 -1.40 -6.49
CA ALA A 145 -15.10 -0.78 -7.45
C ALA A 145 -15.95 -1.82 -8.20
N ALA A 146 -15.43 -3.02 -8.48
CA ALA A 146 -16.16 -4.07 -9.19
C ALA A 146 -17.36 -4.62 -8.40
N GLU A 147 -17.28 -4.61 -7.06
CA GLU A 147 -18.38 -5.05 -6.19
C GLU A 147 -19.65 -4.23 -6.45
N ASP A 148 -19.50 -2.90 -6.62
CA ASP A 148 -20.62 -1.99 -6.88
C ASP A 148 -21.28 -2.23 -8.26
N TYR A 149 -20.55 -2.88 -9.19
CA TYR A 149 -21.01 -3.18 -10.55
C TYR A 149 -21.49 -4.63 -10.73
N GLY A 150 -21.48 -5.43 -9.65
CA GLY A 150 -21.87 -6.84 -9.72
C GLY A 150 -20.97 -7.67 -10.62
N LEU A 151 -19.68 -7.35 -10.73
CA LEU A 151 -18.69 -8.08 -11.50
C LEU A 151 -17.73 -8.84 -10.59
N THR A 152 -17.21 -9.95 -11.07
CA THR A 152 -16.17 -10.70 -10.36
C THR A 152 -14.78 -10.30 -10.88
N THR A 153 -13.83 -10.16 -9.97
CA THR A 153 -12.46 -9.84 -10.34
C THR A 153 -11.48 -10.81 -9.69
N GLU A 154 -10.46 -11.18 -10.42
CA GLU A 154 -9.41 -12.09 -9.98
C GLU A 154 -8.03 -11.46 -10.21
N SER A 155 -7.13 -11.58 -9.23
CA SER A 155 -5.76 -11.10 -9.35
C SER A 155 -4.83 -12.24 -9.77
N VAL A 156 -4.37 -12.20 -11.03
CA VAL A 156 -3.59 -13.23 -11.71
C VAL A 156 -2.15 -12.76 -11.93
N GLY A 157 -1.22 -13.72 -12.04
CA GLY A 157 0.20 -13.45 -12.27
C GLY A 157 1.00 -13.21 -10.99
N GLU A 158 2.29 -13.00 -11.13
CA GLU A 158 3.23 -12.83 -10.02
C GLU A 158 4.11 -11.58 -10.21
N GLY A 159 4.62 -11.07 -9.09
CA GLY A 159 5.57 -9.97 -9.06
C GLY A 159 5.07 -8.73 -9.84
N ARG A 160 5.85 -8.30 -10.83
CA ARG A 160 5.56 -7.11 -11.63
C ARG A 160 4.50 -7.31 -12.71
N ASP A 161 4.25 -8.56 -13.11
CA ASP A 161 3.27 -8.91 -14.15
C ASP A 161 1.88 -9.17 -13.57
N ARG A 162 1.73 -9.02 -12.25
CA ARG A 162 0.46 -9.27 -11.59
C ARG A 162 -0.58 -8.22 -11.95
N HIS A 163 -1.75 -8.68 -12.44
CA HIS A 163 -2.82 -7.88 -12.97
C HIS A 163 -4.20 -8.36 -12.48
N ILE A 164 -5.25 -7.67 -12.89
CA ILE A 164 -6.65 -8.05 -12.64
C ILE A 164 -7.26 -8.59 -13.93
N VAL A 165 -8.01 -9.67 -13.79
CA VAL A 165 -8.96 -10.17 -14.77
C VAL A 165 -10.36 -9.85 -14.27
N ILE A 166 -11.14 -9.11 -15.06
CA ILE A 166 -12.53 -8.80 -14.78
C ILE A 166 -13.39 -9.84 -15.51
N LYS A 167 -14.31 -10.47 -14.78
CA LYS A 167 -15.20 -11.50 -15.33
C LYS A 167 -16.67 -11.07 -15.15
N PRO A 168 -17.53 -11.33 -16.14
CA PRO A 168 -18.96 -11.19 -15.92
C PRO A 168 -19.42 -12.18 -14.84
N VAL A 169 -20.42 -11.82 -14.05
CA VAL A 169 -21.07 -12.80 -13.18
C VAL A 169 -21.91 -13.70 -14.09
N THR A 170 -21.41 -14.88 -14.35
CA THR A 170 -22.27 -15.96 -14.87
C THR A 170 -23.10 -16.43 -13.69
N GLU A 171 -24.42 -16.25 -13.76
CA GLU A 171 -25.31 -17.02 -12.86
C GLU A 171 -24.90 -18.49 -12.97
N PRO A 172 -24.82 -19.24 -11.87
CA PRO A 172 -24.53 -20.67 -11.95
C PRO A 172 -25.57 -21.27 -12.89
N ALA A 173 -25.11 -21.75 -14.06
CA ALA A 173 -25.95 -22.55 -14.93
C ALA A 173 -26.52 -23.66 -14.04
N GLU A 174 -27.84 -23.72 -13.94
CA GLU A 174 -28.57 -24.80 -13.29
C GLU A 174 -27.95 -26.10 -13.79
N ALA A 175 -27.43 -26.89 -12.88
CA ALA A 175 -26.92 -28.21 -13.18
C ALA A 175 -28.06 -28.98 -13.84
N GLU A 176 -27.99 -29.15 -15.17
CA GLU A 176 -28.85 -30.05 -15.90
C GLU A 176 -28.74 -31.41 -15.21
N ALA A 177 -29.80 -31.73 -14.50
CA ALA A 177 -30.06 -33.05 -13.97
C ALA A 177 -30.10 -34.04 -15.12
N GLN A 178 -28.95 -34.66 -15.41
CA GLN A 178 -28.98 -35.88 -16.21
C GLN A 178 -29.58 -36.99 -15.37
N SER A 179 -30.87 -37.18 -15.59
CA SER A 179 -31.60 -38.38 -15.16
C SER A 179 -30.96 -39.61 -15.79
N PRO A 180 -30.57 -40.63 -15.06
CA PRO A 180 -30.20 -41.90 -15.70
C PRO A 180 -31.48 -42.52 -16.22
N ALA A 181 -31.57 -42.70 -17.51
CA ALA A 181 -32.57 -43.55 -18.15
C ALA A 181 -32.36 -44.98 -17.71
N GLU A 182 -33.31 -45.52 -16.95
CA GLU A 182 -33.49 -46.94 -16.79
C GLU A 182 -33.74 -47.58 -18.13
N ASP A 183 -32.93 -48.51 -18.53
CA ASP A 183 -33.26 -49.44 -19.62
C ASP A 183 -33.38 -50.87 -19.07
N LYS A 184 -34.43 -51.49 -19.54
CA LYS A 184 -34.93 -52.80 -19.17
C LYS A 184 -34.01 -53.91 -19.67
#